data_30b919ccdd4d8e734a98493fea5b735b
#
_entry.id   30b919ccdd4d8e734a98493fea5b735b
#
_cell.length_a   1.000
_cell.length_b   1.000
_cell.length_c   1.000
_cell.angle_alpha   90.00
_cell.angle_beta   90.00
_cell.angle_gamma   90.00
#
_symmetry.space_group_name_H-M   'P 1'
#
loop_
_entity.id
_entity.type
_entity.pdbx_description
1 polymer ?
#
loop_
_entity_poly.entity_id
_entity_poly.type
_entity_poly.pdbx_seq_one_letter_code
_entity_poly.pdbx_strand_id
1 'polypeptide(L)'
;MPAYNQVAVGTQPITGARSRAVFGQVMGLVALTVGFTALGAYIARDLTGSTGLLFFIGAFACIFGLNFAASRGREQLAIVLLFALGLLLGMAVAPVLNVYAKADPAALWQAAGATAGFVAACGAFGYATRRDLSSWARVLFWALLGLIVFGIVAIFVSIPQANLIYSVLGLVIFGGFTIFDFNRLQRANTQSAIPIAAGIFLDIFNIFLFMLRIFGGNGRG
;
A
#
# COMPACT_ATOMS: atom_id res chain seq x y z
N MET A 1 50.25 -4.86 38.79
CA MET A 1 49.64 -4.74 37.45
C MET A 1 48.19 -5.17 37.56
N PRO A 2 47.21 -4.27 37.47
CA PRO A 2 45.81 -4.66 37.51
C PRO A 2 45.37 -5.12 36.13
N ALA A 3 44.72 -6.29 36.09
CA ALA A 3 44.13 -6.87 34.89
C ALA A 3 42.96 -6.01 34.39
N TYR A 4 43.11 -5.47 33.20
CA TYR A 4 41.99 -4.83 32.47
C TYR A 4 40.99 -5.89 32.08
N ASN A 5 39.84 -5.89 32.76
CA ASN A 5 38.66 -6.60 32.35
C ASN A 5 38.15 -5.92 31.04
N GLN A 6 38.49 -6.46 29.90
CA GLN A 6 37.85 -6.12 28.63
C GLN A 6 36.42 -6.66 28.69
N VAL A 7 35.48 -5.78 29.07
CA VAL A 7 34.06 -6.01 28.82
C VAL A 7 33.91 -6.08 27.30
N ALA A 8 33.88 -7.29 26.76
CA ALA A 8 33.48 -7.53 25.42
C ALA A 8 32.06 -6.96 25.27
N VAL A 9 31.96 -5.78 24.65
CA VAL A 9 30.67 -5.26 24.13
C VAL A 9 30.25 -6.25 23.07
N GLY A 10 29.46 -7.22 23.50
CA GLY A 10 28.85 -8.20 22.62
C GLY A 10 27.99 -7.46 21.60
N THR A 11 28.50 -7.34 20.38
CA THR A 11 27.65 -7.09 19.20
C THR A 11 26.71 -8.28 19.13
N GLN A 12 25.55 -8.14 19.77
CA GLN A 12 24.51 -9.16 19.65
C GLN A 12 24.12 -9.23 18.18
N PRO A 13 24.18 -10.40 17.52
CA PRO A 13 23.68 -10.56 16.18
C PRO A 13 22.21 -10.14 16.19
N ILE A 14 21.80 -9.35 15.20
CA ILE A 14 20.40 -8.95 15.01
C ILE A 14 19.65 -10.25 14.83
N THR A 15 19.14 -10.80 15.92
CA THR A 15 18.58 -12.15 15.99
C THR A 15 17.30 -12.15 15.17
N GLY A 16 17.03 -13.24 14.46
CA GLY A 16 15.81 -13.46 13.69
C GLY A 16 14.51 -13.19 14.46
N ALA A 17 14.57 -13.10 15.79
CA ALA A 17 13.50 -12.67 16.67
C ALA A 17 13.12 -11.18 16.46
N ARG A 18 14.11 -10.28 16.31
CA ARG A 18 13.85 -8.84 16.09
C ARG A 18 13.24 -8.58 14.71
N SER A 19 13.73 -9.26 13.68
CA SER A 19 13.17 -9.15 12.33
C SER A 19 11.73 -9.67 12.28
N ARG A 20 11.41 -10.76 12.97
CA ARG A 20 10.05 -11.28 13.09
C ARG A 20 9.12 -10.32 13.83
N ALA A 21 9.60 -9.67 14.88
CA ALA A 21 8.82 -8.68 15.64
C ALA A 21 8.47 -7.46 14.78
N VAL A 22 9.42 -6.91 14.01
CA VAL A 22 9.18 -5.80 13.07
C VAL A 22 8.22 -6.21 11.97
N PHE A 23 8.39 -7.42 11.40
CA PHE A 23 7.47 -7.96 10.40
C PHE A 23 6.04 -8.05 10.96
N GLY A 24 5.87 -8.63 12.15
CA GLY A 24 4.56 -8.73 12.80
C GLY A 24 3.94 -7.36 13.08
N GLN A 25 4.73 -6.38 13.53
CA GLN A 25 4.29 -5.00 13.75
C GLN A 25 3.80 -4.35 12.45
N VAL A 26 4.58 -4.44 11.39
CA VAL A 26 4.22 -3.85 10.08
C VAL A 26 2.95 -4.49 9.54
N MET A 27 2.88 -5.83 9.53
CA MET A 27 1.69 -6.54 9.03
C MET A 27 0.45 -6.28 9.88
N GLY A 28 0.61 -6.13 11.20
CA GLY A 28 -0.47 -5.72 12.11
C GLY A 28 -1.00 -4.32 11.78
N LEU A 29 -0.10 -3.35 11.55
CA LEU A 29 -0.47 -1.99 11.13
C LEU A 29 -1.18 -2.00 9.78
N VAL A 30 -0.69 -2.76 8.80
CA VAL A 30 -1.34 -2.93 7.49
C VAL A 30 -2.74 -3.49 7.64
N ALA A 31 -2.90 -4.59 8.40
CA ALA A 31 -4.19 -5.23 8.61
C ALA A 31 -5.21 -4.28 9.26
N LEU A 32 -4.79 -3.54 10.30
CA LEU A 32 -5.64 -2.54 10.94
C LEU A 32 -6.01 -1.41 9.97
N THR A 33 -5.06 -0.93 9.15
CA THR A 33 -5.32 0.13 8.16
C THR A 33 -6.31 -0.34 7.09
N VAL A 34 -6.22 -1.59 6.64
CA VAL A 34 -7.23 -2.21 5.74
C VAL A 34 -8.59 -2.27 6.44
N GLY A 35 -8.64 -2.61 7.74
CA GLY A 35 -9.86 -2.57 8.54
C GLY A 35 -10.49 -1.17 8.60
N PHE A 36 -9.67 -0.13 8.82
CA PHE A 36 -10.12 1.26 8.77
C PHE A 36 -10.60 1.67 7.37
N THR A 37 -9.99 1.13 6.30
CA THR A 37 -10.47 1.36 4.93
C THR A 37 -11.86 0.75 4.71
N ALA A 38 -12.09 -0.46 5.18
CA ALA A 38 -13.40 -1.09 5.11
C ALA A 38 -14.45 -0.31 5.93
N LEU A 39 -14.06 0.18 7.12
CA LEU A 39 -14.91 1.04 7.95
C LEU A 39 -15.25 2.35 7.24
N GLY A 40 -14.25 3.01 6.63
CA GLY A 40 -14.45 4.24 5.85
C GLY A 40 -15.39 4.03 4.67
N ALA A 41 -15.22 2.94 3.93
CA ALA A 41 -16.10 2.58 2.82
C ALA A 41 -17.54 2.32 3.29
N TYR A 42 -17.72 1.70 4.46
CA TYR A 42 -19.04 1.47 5.06
C TYR A 42 -19.71 2.77 5.50
N ILE A 43 -18.98 3.68 6.18
CA ILE A 43 -19.49 4.96 6.66
C ILE A 43 -19.94 5.84 5.47
N ALA A 44 -19.17 5.85 4.39
CA ALA A 44 -19.40 6.69 3.22
C ALA A 44 -20.28 6.03 2.13
N ARG A 45 -20.81 4.84 2.37
CA ARG A 45 -21.57 4.06 1.36
C ARG A 45 -22.76 4.79 0.74
N ASP A 46 -23.39 5.68 1.51
CA ASP A 46 -24.58 6.43 1.08
C ASP A 46 -24.25 7.85 0.60
N LEU A 47 -22.95 8.22 0.64
CA LEU A 47 -22.50 9.50 0.12
C LEU A 47 -22.48 9.47 -1.41
N THR A 48 -23.13 10.46 -2.02
CA THR A 48 -23.17 10.65 -3.46
C THR A 48 -22.45 11.95 -3.85
N GLY A 49 -21.88 11.99 -5.06
CA GLY A 49 -21.31 13.20 -5.62
C GLY A 49 -19.79 13.33 -5.48
N SER A 50 -19.28 14.57 -5.58
CA SER A 50 -17.85 14.89 -5.64
C SER A 50 -17.09 14.83 -4.29
N THR A 51 -17.76 14.41 -3.21
CA THR A 51 -17.13 14.33 -1.87
C THR A 51 -15.93 13.39 -1.81
N GLY A 52 -15.87 12.38 -2.69
CA GLY A 52 -14.74 11.47 -2.80
C GLY A 52 -13.41 12.18 -3.03
N LEU A 53 -13.40 13.27 -3.82
CA LEU A 53 -12.19 14.05 -4.07
C LEU A 53 -11.63 14.72 -2.81
N LEU A 54 -12.50 15.22 -1.93
CA LEU A 54 -12.09 15.83 -0.66
C LEU A 54 -11.41 14.80 0.25
N PHE A 55 -11.94 13.57 0.29
CA PHE A 55 -11.33 12.47 1.06
C PHE A 55 -9.98 12.05 0.47
N PHE A 56 -9.83 12.04 -0.86
CA PHE A 56 -8.52 11.82 -1.50
C PHE A 56 -7.51 12.90 -1.12
N ILE A 57 -7.89 14.17 -1.16
CA ILE A 57 -7.00 15.28 -0.75
C ILE A 57 -6.61 15.12 0.72
N GLY A 58 -7.55 14.77 1.60
CA GLY A 58 -7.26 14.48 3.00
C GLY A 58 -6.31 13.29 3.18
N ALA A 59 -6.50 12.23 2.39
CA ALA A 59 -5.62 11.06 2.39
C ALA A 59 -4.20 11.42 1.95
N PHE A 60 -4.05 12.24 0.92
CA PHE A 60 -2.74 12.79 0.51
C PHE A 60 -2.07 13.58 1.63
N ALA A 61 -2.82 14.46 2.30
CA ALA A 61 -2.29 15.20 3.46
C ALA A 61 -1.83 14.25 4.57
N CYS A 62 -2.55 13.15 4.83
CA CYS A 62 -2.13 12.13 5.78
C CYS A 62 -0.82 11.45 5.39
N ILE A 63 -0.57 11.17 4.10
CA ILE A 63 0.70 10.58 3.64
C ILE A 63 1.88 11.50 3.96
N PHE A 64 1.76 12.80 3.64
CA PHE A 64 2.81 13.77 3.93
C PHE A 64 2.99 13.97 5.43
N GLY A 65 1.89 14.11 6.17
CA GLY A 65 1.89 14.25 7.62
C GLY A 65 2.50 13.05 8.33
N LEU A 66 2.20 11.83 7.88
CA LEU A 66 2.76 10.58 8.41
C LEU A 66 4.29 10.55 8.24
N ASN A 67 4.78 10.83 7.02
CA ASN A 67 6.22 10.83 6.77
C ASN A 67 6.93 11.91 7.59
N PHE A 68 6.33 13.10 7.72
CA PHE A 68 6.87 14.16 8.56
C PHE A 68 6.85 13.79 10.05
N ALA A 69 5.78 13.18 10.56
CA ALA A 69 5.69 12.73 11.95
C ALA A 69 6.70 11.63 12.25
N ALA A 70 6.82 10.65 11.35
CA ALA A 70 7.78 9.55 11.47
C ALA A 70 9.24 10.06 11.47
N SER A 71 9.58 11.01 10.60
CA SER A 71 10.92 11.61 10.53
C SER A 71 11.29 12.42 11.79
N ARG A 72 10.27 12.87 12.55
CA ARG A 72 10.42 13.59 13.82
C ARG A 72 10.35 12.68 15.06
N GLY A 73 10.28 11.36 14.88
CA GLY A 73 10.14 10.39 15.98
C GLY A 73 8.77 10.44 16.69
N ARG A 74 7.76 11.08 16.08
CA ARG A 74 6.38 11.15 16.62
C ARG A 74 5.58 9.93 16.20
N GLU A 75 5.95 8.75 16.71
CA GLU A 75 5.36 7.47 16.29
C GLU A 75 3.84 7.40 16.48
N GLN A 76 3.33 7.89 17.61
CA GLN A 76 1.88 7.88 17.87
C GLN A 76 1.10 8.69 16.82
N LEU A 77 1.60 9.89 16.48
CA LEU A 77 0.98 10.72 15.44
C LEU A 77 1.04 10.04 14.07
N ALA A 78 2.17 9.40 13.74
CA ALA A 78 2.31 8.68 12.49
C ALA A 78 1.34 7.50 12.38
N ILE A 79 1.09 6.75 13.47
CA ILE A 79 0.09 5.67 13.52
C ILE A 79 -1.33 6.22 13.33
N VAL A 80 -1.69 7.30 14.01
CA VAL A 80 -3.01 7.94 13.86
C VAL A 80 -3.23 8.38 12.41
N LEU A 81 -2.20 8.99 11.80
CA LEU A 81 -2.26 9.43 10.40
C LEU A 81 -2.34 8.24 9.41
N LEU A 82 -1.72 7.10 9.75
CA LEU A 82 -1.83 5.87 8.95
C LEU A 82 -3.28 5.33 8.96
N PHE A 83 -3.92 5.30 10.11
CA PHE A 83 -5.31 4.83 10.21
C PHE A 83 -6.28 5.83 9.60
N ALA A 84 -6.04 7.14 9.76
CA ALA A 84 -6.79 8.19 9.09
C ALA A 84 -6.65 8.10 7.55
N LEU A 85 -5.45 7.80 7.05
CA LEU A 85 -5.21 7.53 5.62
C LEU A 85 -6.11 6.38 5.13
N GLY A 86 -6.12 5.24 5.84
CA GLY A 86 -6.97 4.11 5.48
C GLY A 86 -8.44 4.48 5.47
N LEU A 87 -8.93 5.14 6.53
CA LEU A 87 -10.31 5.58 6.65
C LEU A 87 -10.72 6.50 5.50
N LEU A 88 -9.92 7.52 5.22
CA LEU A 88 -10.19 8.51 4.16
C LEU A 88 -10.16 7.88 2.77
N LEU A 89 -9.22 6.98 2.48
CA LEU A 89 -9.20 6.26 1.21
C LEU A 89 -10.41 5.34 1.06
N GLY A 90 -10.85 4.69 2.15
CA GLY A 90 -12.09 3.92 2.14
C GLY A 90 -13.31 4.78 1.81
N MET A 91 -13.43 5.95 2.46
CA MET A 91 -14.49 6.91 2.16
C MET A 91 -14.42 7.43 0.71
N ALA A 92 -13.22 7.67 0.20
CA ALA A 92 -13.02 8.16 -1.15
C ALA A 92 -13.49 7.17 -2.23
N VAL A 93 -13.30 5.86 -2.01
CA VAL A 93 -13.66 4.81 -2.99
C VAL A 93 -15.05 4.22 -2.74
N ALA A 94 -15.73 4.58 -1.66
CA ALA A 94 -17.04 4.06 -1.29
C ALA A 94 -18.08 4.14 -2.44
N PRO A 95 -18.20 5.25 -3.20
CA PRO A 95 -19.16 5.31 -4.31
C PRO A 95 -18.88 4.25 -5.39
N VAL A 96 -17.60 4.02 -5.71
CA VAL A 96 -17.20 3.00 -6.69
C VAL A 96 -17.52 1.60 -6.17
N LEU A 97 -17.16 1.30 -4.93
CA LEU A 97 -17.45 0.00 -4.31
C LEU A 97 -18.95 -0.28 -4.22
N ASN A 98 -19.77 0.74 -3.94
CA ASN A 98 -21.23 0.61 -3.88
C ASN A 98 -21.84 0.26 -5.25
N VAL A 99 -21.30 0.84 -6.34
CA VAL A 99 -21.71 0.49 -7.71
C VAL A 99 -21.44 -0.99 -7.98
N TYR A 100 -20.23 -1.48 -7.67
CA TYR A 100 -19.89 -2.88 -7.87
C TYR A 100 -20.67 -3.81 -6.92
N ALA A 101 -20.88 -3.41 -5.68
CA ALA A 101 -21.64 -4.21 -4.72
C ALA A 101 -23.09 -4.46 -5.17
N LYS A 102 -23.68 -3.52 -5.93
CA LYS A 102 -25.04 -3.65 -6.48
C LYS A 102 -25.08 -4.33 -7.84
N ALA A 103 -24.09 -4.06 -8.71
CA ALA A 103 -24.11 -4.52 -10.11
C ALA A 103 -23.42 -5.88 -10.28
N ASP A 104 -22.31 -6.10 -9.61
CA ASP A 104 -21.48 -7.32 -9.70
C ASP A 104 -20.73 -7.56 -8.39
N PRO A 105 -21.41 -8.11 -7.36
CA PRO A 105 -20.75 -8.43 -6.09
C PRO A 105 -19.63 -9.47 -6.22
N ALA A 106 -19.68 -10.33 -7.25
CA ALA A 106 -18.66 -11.35 -7.49
C ALA A 106 -17.32 -10.70 -7.83
N ALA A 107 -17.30 -9.61 -8.59
CA ALA A 107 -16.09 -8.87 -8.93
C ALA A 107 -15.34 -8.36 -7.70
N LEU A 108 -16.06 -7.95 -6.63
CA LEU A 108 -15.43 -7.51 -5.38
C LEU A 108 -14.66 -8.64 -4.69
N TRP A 109 -15.27 -9.82 -4.57
CA TRP A 109 -14.64 -10.97 -3.94
C TRP A 109 -13.48 -11.51 -4.77
N GLN A 110 -13.63 -11.55 -6.09
CA GLN A 110 -12.58 -11.96 -7.02
C GLN A 110 -11.39 -10.99 -6.94
N ALA A 111 -11.65 -9.68 -6.94
CA ALA A 111 -10.62 -8.67 -6.80
C ALA A 111 -9.89 -8.79 -5.46
N ALA A 112 -10.62 -8.99 -4.35
CA ALA A 112 -10.03 -9.16 -3.02
C ALA A 112 -9.15 -10.41 -2.95
N GLY A 113 -9.63 -11.56 -3.42
CA GLY A 113 -8.88 -12.82 -3.44
C GLY A 113 -7.64 -12.74 -4.34
N ALA A 114 -7.79 -12.19 -5.56
CA ALA A 114 -6.68 -12.00 -6.48
C ALA A 114 -5.63 -11.04 -5.93
N THR A 115 -6.06 -9.95 -5.26
CA THR A 115 -5.16 -9.01 -4.58
C THR A 115 -4.36 -9.71 -3.49
N ALA A 116 -5.03 -10.47 -2.63
CA ALA A 116 -4.36 -11.21 -1.55
C ALA A 116 -3.31 -12.19 -2.10
N GLY A 117 -3.65 -12.97 -3.13
CA GLY A 117 -2.72 -13.90 -3.78
C GLY A 117 -1.55 -13.20 -4.45
N PHE A 118 -1.82 -12.13 -5.19
CA PHE A 118 -0.81 -11.34 -5.89
C PHE A 118 0.18 -10.68 -4.93
N VAL A 119 -0.33 -10.01 -3.88
CA VAL A 119 0.49 -9.37 -2.84
C VAL A 119 1.29 -10.41 -2.06
N ALA A 120 0.71 -11.56 -1.74
CA ALA A 120 1.42 -12.65 -1.07
C ALA A 120 2.58 -13.18 -1.93
N ALA A 121 2.38 -13.37 -3.23
CA ALA A 121 3.42 -13.84 -4.15
C ALA A 121 4.54 -12.80 -4.31
N CYS A 122 4.20 -11.53 -4.61
CA CYS A 122 5.16 -10.45 -4.73
C CYS A 122 5.89 -10.18 -3.41
N GLY A 123 5.17 -10.18 -2.30
CA GLY A 123 5.71 -9.96 -0.97
C GLY A 123 6.69 -11.07 -0.54
N ALA A 124 6.31 -12.34 -0.77
CA ALA A 124 7.19 -13.48 -0.50
C ALA A 124 8.48 -13.41 -1.32
N PHE A 125 8.38 -13.07 -2.62
CA PHE A 125 9.54 -12.88 -3.49
C PHE A 125 10.42 -11.73 -3.00
N GLY A 126 9.84 -10.56 -2.67
CA GLY A 126 10.57 -9.40 -2.16
C GLY A 126 11.27 -9.70 -0.85
N TYR A 127 10.57 -10.35 0.09
CA TYR A 127 11.11 -10.71 1.40
C TYR A 127 12.20 -11.79 1.32
N ALA A 128 12.11 -12.73 0.37
CA ALA A 128 13.13 -13.76 0.16
C ALA A 128 14.36 -13.22 -0.59
N THR A 129 14.24 -12.11 -1.31
CA THR A 129 15.31 -11.54 -2.14
C THR A 129 16.38 -10.90 -1.26
N ARG A 130 17.61 -11.45 -1.30
CA ARG A 130 18.75 -10.95 -0.51
C ARG A 130 19.45 -9.73 -1.14
N ARG A 131 19.19 -9.46 -2.41
CA ARG A 131 19.75 -8.30 -3.11
C ARG A 131 19.10 -7.01 -2.63
N ASP A 132 19.85 -5.93 -2.61
CA ASP A 132 19.32 -4.60 -2.33
C ASP A 132 18.57 -4.06 -3.55
N LEU A 133 17.28 -3.83 -3.37
CA LEU A 133 16.41 -3.29 -4.41
C LEU A 133 16.22 -1.76 -4.29
N SER A 134 17.04 -1.06 -3.49
CA SER A 134 16.90 0.40 -3.28
C SER A 134 16.96 1.20 -4.58
N SER A 135 17.67 0.72 -5.60
CA SER A 135 17.72 1.32 -6.94
C SER A 135 16.37 1.27 -7.66
N TRP A 136 15.49 0.31 -7.32
CA TRP A 136 14.18 0.17 -7.93
C TRP A 136 13.25 1.34 -7.58
N ALA A 137 13.43 1.97 -6.41
CA ALA A 137 12.61 3.10 -5.98
C ALA A 137 12.53 4.21 -7.04
N ARG A 138 13.65 4.54 -7.68
CA ARG A 138 13.69 5.57 -8.73
C ARG A 138 12.94 5.14 -9.99
N VAL A 139 13.15 3.89 -10.44
CA VAL A 139 12.49 3.36 -11.64
C VAL A 139 11.00 3.27 -11.42
N LEU A 140 10.57 2.73 -10.28
CA LEU A 140 9.16 2.59 -9.92
C LEU A 140 8.47 3.96 -9.77
N PHE A 141 9.18 4.96 -9.20
CA PHE A 141 8.66 6.33 -9.11
C PHE A 141 8.37 6.93 -10.49
N TRP A 142 9.31 6.82 -11.44
CA TRP A 142 9.08 7.32 -12.80
C TRP A 142 8.02 6.52 -13.56
N ALA A 143 7.96 5.20 -13.34
CA ALA A 143 6.92 4.36 -13.90
C ALA A 143 5.53 4.74 -13.37
N LEU A 144 5.41 5.01 -12.06
CA LEU A 144 4.16 5.50 -11.44
C LEU A 144 3.76 6.86 -12.00
N LEU A 145 4.70 7.79 -12.15
CA LEU A 145 4.43 9.09 -12.75
C LEU A 145 3.94 8.93 -14.20
N GLY A 146 4.58 8.05 -14.98
CA GLY A 146 4.13 7.71 -16.33
C GLY A 146 2.72 7.12 -16.36
N LEU A 147 2.39 6.25 -15.40
CA LEU A 147 1.04 5.69 -15.25
C LEU A 147 0.00 6.78 -14.96
N ILE A 148 0.33 7.73 -14.07
CA ILE A 148 -0.55 8.86 -13.76
C ILE A 148 -0.78 9.71 -15.01
N VAL A 149 0.28 10.05 -15.73
CA VAL A 149 0.18 10.82 -16.99
C VAL A 149 -0.66 10.07 -18.02
N PHE A 150 -0.43 8.76 -18.19
CA PHE A 150 -1.24 7.93 -19.08
C PHE A 150 -2.73 7.95 -18.67
N GLY A 151 -3.03 7.85 -17.38
CA GLY A 151 -4.40 7.93 -16.86
C GLY A 151 -5.06 9.27 -17.16
N ILE A 152 -4.33 10.38 -17.03
CA ILE A 152 -4.83 11.73 -17.37
C ILE A 152 -5.09 11.84 -18.89
N VAL A 153 -4.15 11.39 -19.72
CA VAL A 153 -4.30 11.42 -21.18
C VAL A 153 -5.50 10.58 -21.63
N ALA A 154 -5.71 9.41 -21.02
CA ALA A 154 -6.83 8.53 -21.35
C ALA A 154 -8.22 9.12 -21.01
N ILE A 155 -8.30 10.19 -20.21
CA ILE A 155 -9.54 10.93 -19.98
C ILE A 155 -9.93 11.76 -21.21
N PHE A 156 -8.93 12.32 -21.91
CA PHE A 156 -9.14 13.25 -23.02
C PHE A 156 -9.05 12.56 -24.39
N VAL A 157 -8.38 11.41 -24.45
CA VAL A 157 -8.14 10.68 -25.70
C VAL A 157 -8.82 9.32 -25.61
N SER A 158 -9.70 9.02 -26.57
CA SER A 158 -10.36 7.72 -26.66
C SER A 158 -9.38 6.66 -27.16
N ILE A 159 -8.72 5.99 -26.23
CA ILE A 159 -7.80 4.89 -26.52
C ILE A 159 -8.56 3.56 -26.38
N PRO A 160 -8.61 2.71 -27.42
CA PRO A 160 -9.22 1.39 -27.29
C PRO A 160 -8.60 0.60 -26.15
N GLN A 161 -9.43 -0.02 -25.31
CA GLN A 161 -9.01 -0.82 -24.15
C GLN A 161 -8.12 -0.09 -23.13
N ALA A 162 -8.12 1.26 -23.09
CA ALA A 162 -7.31 2.05 -22.15
C ALA A 162 -7.45 1.57 -20.71
N ASN A 163 -8.65 1.19 -20.28
CA ASN A 163 -8.90 0.70 -18.92
C ASN A 163 -8.15 -0.60 -18.61
N LEU A 164 -8.08 -1.54 -19.55
CA LEU A 164 -7.36 -2.79 -19.38
C LEU A 164 -5.85 -2.53 -19.36
N ILE A 165 -5.35 -1.76 -20.33
CA ILE A 165 -3.92 -1.39 -20.42
C ILE A 165 -3.47 -0.69 -19.14
N TYR A 166 -4.24 0.31 -18.68
CA TYR A 166 -3.96 1.04 -17.45
C TYR A 166 -3.91 0.11 -16.23
N SER A 167 -4.85 -0.83 -16.14
CA SER A 167 -4.93 -1.75 -15.01
C SER A 167 -3.77 -2.75 -15.02
N VAL A 168 -3.41 -3.30 -16.17
CA VAL A 168 -2.28 -4.23 -16.29
C VAL A 168 -0.95 -3.52 -15.98
N LEU A 169 -0.72 -2.33 -16.52
CA LEU A 169 0.46 -1.52 -16.21
C LEU A 169 0.52 -1.18 -14.72
N GLY A 170 -0.63 -0.81 -14.14
CA GLY A 170 -0.74 -0.55 -12.71
C GLY A 170 -0.36 -1.76 -11.87
N LEU A 171 -0.85 -2.96 -12.21
CA LEU A 171 -0.48 -4.19 -11.50
C LEU A 171 1.01 -4.49 -11.58
N VAL A 172 1.65 -4.29 -12.74
CA VAL A 172 3.10 -4.48 -12.88
C VAL A 172 3.87 -3.50 -11.99
N ILE A 173 3.48 -2.23 -11.99
CA ILE A 173 4.15 -1.18 -11.22
C ILE A 173 3.96 -1.41 -9.72
N PHE A 174 2.73 -1.65 -9.25
CA PHE A 174 2.46 -1.86 -7.83
C PHE A 174 2.91 -3.23 -7.33
N GLY A 175 2.97 -4.24 -8.20
CA GLY A 175 3.68 -5.49 -7.92
C GLY A 175 5.17 -5.25 -7.68
N GLY A 176 5.79 -4.40 -8.50
CA GLY A 176 7.17 -3.95 -8.30
C GLY A 176 7.37 -3.20 -6.98
N PHE A 177 6.46 -2.28 -6.61
CA PHE A 177 6.48 -1.61 -5.30
C PHE A 177 6.30 -2.60 -4.16
N THR A 178 5.38 -3.56 -4.25
CA THR A 178 5.21 -4.61 -3.25
C THR A 178 6.50 -5.41 -3.04
N ILE A 179 7.16 -5.84 -4.12
CA ILE A 179 8.46 -6.53 -4.04
C ILE A 179 9.49 -5.63 -3.33
N PHE A 180 9.56 -4.37 -3.70
CA PHE A 180 10.48 -3.39 -3.12
C PHE A 180 10.21 -3.15 -1.63
N ASP A 181 8.96 -2.94 -1.22
CA ASP A 181 8.59 -2.64 0.16
C ASP A 181 8.79 -3.85 1.09
N PHE A 182 8.52 -5.08 0.62
CA PHE A 182 8.85 -6.29 1.38
C PHE A 182 10.35 -6.56 1.45
N ASN A 183 11.13 -6.21 0.42
CA ASN A 183 12.59 -6.25 0.50
C ASN A 183 13.15 -5.23 1.50
N ARG A 184 12.56 -4.05 1.54
CA ARG A 184 12.88 -3.02 2.54
C ARG A 184 12.47 -3.46 3.95
N LEU A 185 11.32 -4.13 4.10
CA LEU A 185 10.84 -4.67 5.36
C LEU A 185 11.81 -5.70 5.97
N GLN A 186 12.44 -6.55 5.16
CA GLN A 186 13.43 -7.52 5.62
C GLN A 186 14.60 -6.84 6.38
N ARG A 187 14.94 -5.60 6.01
CA ARG A 187 16.07 -4.82 6.56
C ARG A 187 15.61 -3.71 7.51
N ALA A 188 14.31 -3.66 7.81
CA ALA A 188 13.71 -2.60 8.59
C ALA A 188 14.10 -2.66 10.06
N ASN A 189 14.17 -1.48 10.66
CA ASN A 189 14.15 -1.29 12.10
C ASN A 189 12.77 -0.80 12.56
N THR A 190 12.55 -0.72 13.87
CA THR A 190 11.28 -0.28 14.45
C THR A 190 10.87 1.13 13.99
N GLN A 191 11.84 2.04 13.82
CA GLN A 191 11.56 3.43 13.40
C GLN A 191 11.04 3.53 11.97
N SER A 192 11.39 2.58 11.10
CA SER A 192 10.92 2.54 9.71
C SER A 192 9.63 1.74 9.52
N ALA A 193 9.10 1.11 10.56
CA ALA A 193 7.93 0.24 10.48
C ALA A 193 6.68 0.95 9.94
N ILE A 194 6.38 2.15 10.42
CA ILE A 194 5.16 2.89 10.06
C ILE A 194 5.19 3.35 8.60
N PRO A 195 6.25 4.00 8.08
CA PRO A 195 6.35 4.34 6.66
C PRO A 195 6.31 3.12 5.73
N ILE A 196 6.89 1.98 6.12
CA ILE A 196 6.83 0.74 5.34
C ILE A 196 5.40 0.17 5.35
N ALA A 197 4.72 0.18 6.51
CA ALA A 197 3.33 -0.23 6.59
C ALA A 197 2.42 0.62 5.69
N ALA A 198 2.66 1.94 5.62
CA ALA A 198 1.94 2.84 4.72
C ALA A 198 2.19 2.49 3.24
N GLY A 199 3.45 2.21 2.85
CA GLY A 199 3.79 1.78 1.49
C GLY A 199 3.06 0.49 1.11
N ILE A 200 3.23 -0.57 1.90
CA ILE A 200 2.57 -1.87 1.66
C ILE A 200 1.03 -1.72 1.61
N PHE A 201 0.45 -0.93 2.50
CA PHE A 201 -0.99 -0.66 2.48
C PHE A 201 -1.42 0.01 1.17
N LEU A 202 -0.69 1.03 0.72
CA LEU A 202 -0.99 1.73 -0.54
C LEU A 202 -0.84 0.81 -1.75
N ASP A 203 0.14 -0.10 -1.75
CA ASP A 203 0.28 -1.13 -2.78
C ASP A 203 -0.95 -2.04 -2.83
N ILE A 204 -1.35 -2.59 -1.68
CA ILE A 204 -2.55 -3.45 -1.56
C ILE A 204 -3.79 -2.71 -2.08
N PHE A 205 -3.97 -1.46 -1.65
CA PHE A 205 -5.11 -0.63 -2.03
C PHE A 205 -5.18 -0.40 -3.55
N ASN A 206 -4.05 -0.03 -4.16
CA ASN A 206 -3.99 0.21 -5.61
C ASN A 206 -4.14 -1.08 -6.42
N ILE A 207 -3.49 -2.18 -6.01
CA ILE A 207 -3.63 -3.49 -6.64
C ILE A 207 -5.10 -3.93 -6.59
N PHE A 208 -5.78 -3.75 -5.45
CA PHE A 208 -7.20 -4.06 -5.34
C PHE A 208 -8.05 -3.27 -6.34
N LEU A 209 -7.81 -1.97 -6.50
CA LEU A 209 -8.54 -1.14 -7.45
C LEU A 209 -8.30 -1.57 -8.90
N PHE A 210 -7.07 -1.97 -9.26
CA PHE A 210 -6.77 -2.49 -10.59
C PHE A 210 -7.41 -3.85 -10.84
N MET A 211 -7.36 -4.77 -9.87
CA MET A 211 -8.04 -6.05 -9.94
C MET A 211 -9.56 -5.87 -10.08
N LEU A 212 -10.14 -4.96 -9.28
CA LEU A 212 -11.56 -4.66 -9.36
C LEU A 212 -11.96 -4.11 -10.74
N ARG A 213 -11.12 -3.29 -11.35
CA ARG A 213 -11.35 -2.76 -12.69
C ARG A 213 -11.27 -3.87 -13.76
N ILE A 214 -10.36 -4.83 -13.61
CA ILE A 214 -10.22 -5.96 -14.52
C ILE A 214 -11.43 -6.88 -14.42
N PHE A 215 -11.80 -7.32 -13.21
CA PHE A 215 -12.91 -8.26 -13.02
C PHE A 215 -14.26 -7.60 -13.29
N GLY A 216 -14.47 -6.36 -12.85
CA GLY A 216 -15.73 -5.66 -13.10
C GLY A 216 -15.89 -5.08 -14.50
N GLY A 217 -14.81 -5.00 -15.30
CA GLY A 217 -14.84 -4.61 -16.72
C GLY A 217 -15.28 -5.73 -17.65
N ASN A 218 -15.09 -6.98 -17.27
CA ASN A 218 -15.44 -8.16 -18.11
C ASN A 218 -16.94 -8.44 -18.19
N GLY A 219 -17.77 -7.81 -17.35
CA GLY A 219 -19.24 -8.00 -17.38
C GLY A 219 -20.01 -7.10 -18.37
N ARG A 220 -19.31 -6.31 -19.18
CA ARG A 220 -19.91 -5.38 -20.17
C ARG A 220 -19.40 -5.65 -21.59
N GLY A 221 -19.42 -6.91 -21.98
CA GLY A 221 -19.26 -7.35 -23.36
C GLY A 221 -20.59 -7.82 -23.91
#